data_61d409551a4aa5e772a16bb867dd5642
#
_entry.id   61d409551a4aa5e772a16bb867dd5642
#
_cell.length_a   1.000
_cell.length_b   1.000
_cell.length_c   1.000
_cell.angle_alpha   90.00
_cell.angle_beta   90.00
_cell.angle_gamma   90.00
#
_symmetry.space_group_name_H-M   'P 1'
#
loop_
_entity.id
_entity.type
_entity.pdbx_description
1 polymer ?
#
loop_
_entity_poly.entity_id
_entity_poly.type
_entity_poly.pdbx_seq_one_letter_code
_entity_poly.pdbx_strand_id
1 'polypeptide(L)'
;MIDFQPLYNALLDAKADSWAEMLPQQLASAFDPAKHGNLAQWQALVESVPVLATSQRVLDADAVQIGSSDDLAATAPGSLAAFTPSMAITTTAKKQLEDQLKALHPWRKGPFDLFGIHIDTEWRSDWKWDRLKDHIAPLKNRLVLDVGCGNGYHCWRMLGAGAKMVVGIDPMLLNVMQFQLVRKLYGEAPVYVLPLGIEDMPYGLKAFDSVFSMGVLYHRRSPIDHLMELRDCLQPGGELVLETLVIDGGLGEVLLPEDRYARMRNVWFLPSCETLIGWLKRCGFKNIRLVDVTTTSIEEQRSTEWMQFHSLKDFLNAENPQLTCEGLPAPKRAIIVANSA
;
A
#
# COMPACT_ATOMS: atom_id res chain seq x y z
N MET A 1 -16.54 7.24 11.68
CA MET A 1 -16.10 5.82 11.58
C MET A 1 -16.37 5.32 10.17
N ILE A 2 -15.50 4.49 9.59
CA ILE A 2 -15.73 3.88 8.26
C ILE A 2 -16.89 2.88 8.38
N ASP A 3 -17.82 2.94 7.43
CA ASP A 3 -18.85 1.90 7.28
C ASP A 3 -18.23 0.68 6.55
N PHE A 4 -18.19 -0.45 7.21
CA PHE A 4 -17.71 -1.73 6.66
C PHE A 4 -18.82 -2.59 6.07
N GLN A 5 -20.09 -2.19 6.15
CA GLN A 5 -21.20 -3.02 5.66
C GLN A 5 -21.10 -3.33 4.15
N PRO A 6 -20.70 -2.37 3.27
CA PRO A 6 -20.49 -2.69 1.86
C PRO A 6 -19.35 -3.71 1.63
N LEU A 7 -18.31 -3.69 2.49
CA LEU A 7 -17.26 -4.70 2.43
C LEU A 7 -17.79 -6.09 2.81
N TYR A 8 -18.54 -6.19 3.93
CA TYR A 8 -19.12 -7.47 4.34
C TYR A 8 -20.03 -8.05 3.25
N ASN A 9 -20.87 -7.22 2.65
CA ASN A 9 -21.74 -7.65 1.56
C ASN A 9 -20.93 -8.16 0.35
N ALA A 10 -19.86 -7.47 -0.03
CA ALA A 10 -19.01 -7.89 -1.14
C ALA A 10 -18.27 -9.21 -0.86
N LEU A 11 -17.86 -9.46 0.38
CA LEU A 11 -17.25 -10.72 0.80
C LEU A 11 -18.25 -11.87 0.73
N LEU A 12 -19.49 -11.66 1.17
CA LEU A 12 -20.57 -12.66 1.05
C LEU A 12 -20.89 -12.95 -0.42
N ASP A 13 -21.00 -11.93 -1.27
CA ASP A 13 -21.21 -12.09 -2.73
C ASP A 13 -20.07 -12.90 -3.37
N ALA A 14 -18.84 -12.74 -2.87
CA ALA A 14 -17.66 -13.49 -3.32
C ALA A 14 -17.51 -14.87 -2.66
N LYS A 15 -18.52 -15.31 -1.86
CA LYS A 15 -18.50 -16.56 -1.10
C LYS A 15 -17.33 -16.67 -0.11
N ALA A 16 -16.91 -15.55 0.44
CA ALA A 16 -15.90 -15.43 1.49
C ALA A 16 -16.54 -15.36 2.88
N ASP A 17 -17.57 -16.19 3.11
CA ASP A 17 -18.41 -16.19 4.32
C ASP A 17 -17.57 -16.31 5.59
N SER A 18 -16.56 -17.19 5.59
CA SER A 18 -15.68 -17.40 6.74
C SER A 18 -14.94 -16.14 7.15
N TRP A 19 -14.51 -15.31 6.20
CA TRP A 19 -13.86 -14.06 6.52
C TRP A 19 -14.85 -12.96 6.90
N ALA A 20 -16.00 -12.89 6.23
CA ALA A 20 -17.06 -11.96 6.58
C ALA A 20 -17.54 -12.14 8.04
N GLU A 21 -17.58 -13.38 8.53
CA GLU A 21 -17.92 -13.72 9.92
C GLU A 21 -16.82 -13.34 10.93
N MET A 22 -15.54 -13.55 10.57
CA MET A 22 -14.40 -13.29 11.47
C MET A 22 -14.04 -11.80 11.54
N LEU A 23 -14.19 -11.08 10.42
CA LEU A 23 -13.67 -9.73 10.23
C LEU A 23 -14.15 -8.71 11.28
N PRO A 24 -15.42 -8.70 11.73
CA PRO A 24 -15.86 -7.77 12.78
C PRO A 24 -15.05 -7.89 14.08
N GLN A 25 -14.75 -9.12 14.51
CA GLN A 25 -13.95 -9.37 15.72
C GLN A 25 -12.48 -9.01 15.51
N GLN A 26 -11.92 -9.32 14.34
CA GLN A 26 -10.55 -8.95 13.97
C GLN A 26 -10.38 -7.43 14.02
N LEU A 27 -11.30 -6.67 13.41
CA LEU A 27 -11.26 -5.21 13.43
C LEU A 27 -11.43 -4.64 14.82
N ALA A 28 -12.40 -5.13 15.62
CA ALA A 28 -12.57 -4.71 16.99
C ALA A 28 -11.31 -4.93 17.84
N SER A 29 -10.65 -6.07 17.65
CA SER A 29 -9.38 -6.39 18.32
C SER A 29 -8.22 -5.51 17.87
N ALA A 30 -8.09 -5.25 16.57
CA ALA A 30 -6.96 -4.50 16.01
C ALA A 30 -7.07 -2.99 16.26
N PHE A 31 -8.30 -2.45 16.30
CA PHE A 31 -8.56 -1.05 16.63
C PHE A 31 -8.75 -0.78 18.13
N ASP A 32 -8.43 -1.73 19.00
CA ASP A 32 -8.48 -1.52 20.45
C ASP A 32 -7.33 -0.60 20.90
N PRO A 33 -7.62 0.63 21.39
CA PRO A 33 -6.59 1.58 21.81
C PRO A 33 -5.71 1.07 22.95
N ALA A 34 -6.18 0.09 23.74
CA ALA A 34 -5.40 -0.51 24.82
C ALA A 34 -4.20 -1.32 24.29
N LYS A 35 -4.22 -1.74 23.03
CA LYS A 35 -3.17 -2.58 22.41
C LYS A 35 -2.04 -1.78 21.76
N HIS A 36 -2.21 -0.47 21.55
CA HIS A 36 -1.20 0.35 20.85
C HIS A 36 -1.18 1.77 21.40
N GLY A 37 -0.04 2.19 21.99
CA GLY A 37 0.08 3.45 22.74
C GLY A 37 -0.30 4.73 22.00
N ASN A 38 -0.19 4.77 20.67
CA ASN A 38 -0.50 5.96 19.86
C ASN A 38 -1.88 5.90 19.19
N LEU A 39 -2.58 4.75 19.23
CA LEU A 39 -3.78 4.56 18.42
C LEU A 39 -4.90 5.53 18.78
N ALA A 40 -5.15 5.74 20.08
CA ALA A 40 -6.17 6.69 20.54
C ALA A 40 -5.89 8.12 20.04
N GLN A 41 -4.61 8.55 20.06
CA GLN A 41 -4.21 9.85 19.55
C GLN A 41 -4.44 9.97 18.04
N TRP A 42 -4.08 8.95 17.27
CA TRP A 42 -4.28 8.93 15.82
C TRP A 42 -5.76 8.90 15.44
N GLN A 43 -6.58 8.12 16.17
CA GLN A 43 -8.03 8.10 15.97
C GLN A 43 -8.64 9.48 16.24
N ALA A 44 -8.32 10.12 17.36
CA ALA A 44 -8.77 11.47 17.68
C ALA A 44 -8.33 12.49 16.60
N LEU A 45 -7.09 12.36 16.10
CA LEU A 45 -6.60 13.20 15.01
C LEU A 45 -7.45 13.03 13.75
N VAL A 46 -7.67 11.80 13.28
CA VAL A 46 -8.51 11.54 12.11
C VAL A 46 -9.94 12.04 12.33
N GLU A 47 -10.50 11.89 13.53
CA GLU A 47 -11.82 12.43 13.87
C GLU A 47 -11.87 13.96 13.83
N SER A 48 -10.80 14.65 14.20
CA SER A 48 -10.71 16.12 14.20
C SER A 48 -10.64 16.73 12.79
N VAL A 49 -10.22 15.97 11.78
CA VAL A 49 -10.18 16.46 10.40
C VAL A 49 -11.61 16.72 9.91
N PRO A 50 -11.94 17.91 9.38
CA PRO A 50 -13.27 18.17 8.88
C PRO A 50 -13.62 17.34 7.64
N VAL A 51 -14.89 17.08 7.43
CA VAL A 51 -15.38 16.55 6.15
C VAL A 51 -15.36 17.69 5.16
N LEU A 52 -14.55 17.55 4.11
CA LEU A 52 -14.39 18.56 3.06
C LEU A 52 -15.16 18.11 1.81
N ALA A 53 -15.97 19.03 1.26
CA ALA A 53 -16.70 18.74 0.02
C ALA A 53 -15.79 19.00 -1.18
N THR A 54 -15.71 18.04 -2.10
CA THR A 54 -15.03 18.20 -3.39
C THR A 54 -15.65 17.30 -4.44
N SER A 55 -15.66 17.76 -5.70
CA SER A 55 -15.92 16.94 -6.88
C SER A 55 -14.63 16.48 -7.58
N GLN A 56 -13.48 17.02 -7.17
CA GLN A 56 -12.20 16.70 -7.79
C GLN A 56 -11.57 15.46 -7.15
N ARG A 57 -11.54 14.39 -7.91
CA ARG A 57 -10.90 13.12 -7.51
C ARG A 57 -10.22 12.50 -8.73
N VAL A 58 -8.89 12.47 -8.74
CA VAL A 58 -8.10 11.89 -9.83
C VAL A 58 -7.24 10.78 -9.22
N LEU A 59 -7.54 9.53 -9.57
CA LEU A 59 -6.91 8.34 -9.02
C LEU A 59 -5.97 7.65 -10.02
N ASP A 60 -6.01 8.03 -11.28
CA ASP A 60 -5.25 7.45 -12.40
C ASP A 60 -4.00 8.26 -12.77
N ALA A 61 -3.75 9.41 -12.12
CA ALA A 61 -2.52 10.19 -12.24
C ALA A 61 -1.42 9.68 -11.28
N ASP A 62 -0.19 10.18 -11.42
CA ASP A 62 0.95 9.79 -10.57
C ASP A 62 0.66 10.04 -9.08
N ALA A 63 0.18 11.24 -8.75
CA ALA A 63 -0.35 11.53 -7.42
C ALA A 63 -1.83 11.12 -7.32
N VAL A 64 -2.21 10.53 -6.20
CA VAL A 64 -3.63 10.41 -5.82
C VAL A 64 -4.13 11.78 -5.41
N GLN A 65 -5.03 12.39 -6.22
CA GLN A 65 -5.49 13.77 -6.05
C GLN A 65 -6.91 13.79 -5.49
N ILE A 66 -7.11 14.56 -4.44
CA ILE A 66 -8.39 14.75 -3.77
C ILE A 66 -8.55 16.24 -3.43
N GLY A 67 -9.53 16.88 -4.04
CA GLY A 67 -9.83 18.29 -3.83
C GLY A 67 -8.76 19.26 -4.33
N SER A 68 -9.09 20.52 -4.29
CA SER A 68 -8.22 21.64 -4.63
C SER A 68 -8.07 22.62 -3.47
N SER A 69 -7.16 23.56 -3.60
CA SER A 69 -7.05 24.67 -2.64
C SER A 69 -8.33 25.52 -2.58
N ASP A 70 -9.08 25.61 -3.69
CA ASP A 70 -10.33 26.36 -3.76
C ASP A 70 -11.46 25.65 -3.00
N ASP A 71 -11.52 24.30 -3.07
CA ASP A 71 -12.48 23.52 -2.28
C ASP A 71 -12.23 23.68 -0.77
N LEU A 72 -10.96 23.74 -0.37
CA LEU A 72 -10.60 23.98 1.03
C LEU A 72 -11.02 25.39 1.49
N ALA A 73 -10.88 26.38 0.62
CA ALA A 73 -11.31 27.75 0.89
C ALA A 73 -12.83 27.86 1.10
N ALA A 74 -13.63 27.12 0.32
CA ALA A 74 -15.09 27.14 0.38
C ALA A 74 -15.67 26.53 1.67
N THR A 75 -14.94 25.65 2.34
CA THR A 75 -15.39 24.94 3.56
C THR A 75 -14.94 25.60 4.87
N ALA A 76 -14.12 26.68 4.80
CA ALA A 76 -13.65 27.36 5.99
C ALA A 76 -14.81 28.02 6.79
N PRO A 77 -14.82 27.94 8.15
CA PRO A 77 -15.84 28.60 8.98
C PRO A 77 -15.87 30.11 8.70
N GLY A 78 -17.05 30.62 8.33
CA GLY A 78 -17.26 32.05 7.99
C GLY A 78 -17.41 32.33 6.50
N SER A 79 -17.31 31.34 5.62
CA SER A 79 -17.64 31.43 4.20
C SER A 79 -19.17 31.43 4.06
N LEU A 80 -19.79 32.61 4.06
CA LEU A 80 -21.12 32.81 3.45
C LEU A 80 -20.96 32.64 1.95
N ALA A 81 -21.80 31.86 1.31
CA ALA A 81 -21.77 31.49 -0.11
C ALA A 81 -21.78 32.65 -1.13
N ALA A 82 -21.60 33.89 -0.69
CA ALA A 82 -21.61 35.12 -1.50
C ALA A 82 -20.32 35.96 -1.41
N PHE A 83 -19.32 35.55 -0.60
CA PHE A 83 -18.04 36.28 -0.49
C PHE A 83 -16.88 35.33 -0.77
N THR A 84 -15.97 35.74 -1.65
CA THR A 84 -14.67 35.09 -1.86
C THR A 84 -13.97 34.97 -0.50
N PRO A 85 -13.56 33.77 -0.05
CA PRO A 85 -12.85 33.60 1.22
C PRO A 85 -11.59 34.46 1.22
N SER A 86 -11.33 35.14 2.33
CA SER A 86 -10.09 35.91 2.50
C SER A 86 -8.90 34.95 2.34
N MET A 87 -7.87 35.36 1.59
CA MET A 87 -6.63 34.58 1.41
C MET A 87 -6.00 34.13 2.74
N ALA A 88 -6.20 34.89 3.81
CA ALA A 88 -5.76 34.56 5.17
C ALA A 88 -6.52 33.34 5.76
N ILE A 89 -7.83 33.21 5.51
CA ILE A 89 -8.64 32.08 6.00
C ILE A 89 -8.23 30.78 5.29
N THR A 90 -8.05 30.84 3.98
CA THR A 90 -7.57 29.69 3.17
C THR A 90 -6.18 29.22 3.61
N THR A 91 -5.27 30.17 3.88
CA THR A 91 -3.91 29.86 4.35
C THR A 91 -3.94 29.19 5.71
N THR A 92 -4.79 29.62 6.64
CA THR A 92 -4.95 29.03 7.97
C THR A 92 -5.52 27.62 7.90
N ALA A 93 -6.58 27.39 7.10
CA ALA A 93 -7.18 26.06 6.92
C ALA A 93 -6.21 25.08 6.26
N LYS A 94 -5.45 25.52 5.24
CA LYS A 94 -4.42 24.72 4.59
C LYS A 94 -3.31 24.32 5.58
N LYS A 95 -2.83 25.28 6.36
CA LYS A 95 -1.82 25.00 7.38
C LYS A 95 -2.31 24.01 8.43
N GLN A 96 -3.54 24.16 8.89
CA GLN A 96 -4.13 23.23 9.87
C GLN A 96 -4.23 21.81 9.29
N LEU A 97 -4.71 21.62 8.05
CA LEU A 97 -4.77 20.32 7.41
C LEU A 97 -3.37 19.73 7.21
N GLU A 98 -2.41 20.55 6.78
CA GLU A 98 -1.01 20.11 6.63
C GLU A 98 -0.41 19.64 7.95
N ASP A 99 -0.64 20.35 9.05
CA ASP A 99 -0.16 19.97 10.38
C ASP A 99 -0.81 18.65 10.84
N GLN A 100 -2.12 18.45 10.53
CA GLN A 100 -2.81 17.17 10.80
C GLN A 100 -2.23 16.00 9.96
N LEU A 101 -1.92 16.23 8.69
CA LEU A 101 -1.27 15.23 7.82
C LEU A 101 0.14 14.91 8.32
N LYS A 102 0.93 15.93 8.73
CA LYS A 102 2.28 15.76 9.29
C LYS A 102 2.28 15.04 10.63
N ALA A 103 1.22 15.12 11.42
CA ALA A 103 1.10 14.38 12.68
C ALA A 103 1.01 12.84 12.50
N LEU A 104 0.74 12.36 11.28
CA LEU A 104 0.82 10.94 10.91
C LEU A 104 2.13 10.59 10.16
N HIS A 105 3.20 11.36 10.34
CA HIS A 105 4.54 11.09 9.81
C HIS A 105 5.10 9.73 10.33
N PRO A 106 5.88 8.94 9.53
CA PRO A 106 6.35 9.24 8.17
C PRO A 106 5.40 8.74 7.08
N TRP A 107 5.33 9.46 5.95
CA TRP A 107 4.61 9.06 4.76
C TRP A 107 5.54 8.33 3.79
N ARG A 108 5.34 7.02 3.64
CA ARG A 108 6.28 6.19 2.87
C ARG A 108 5.84 5.93 1.43
N LYS A 109 4.57 5.63 1.16
CA LYS A 109 4.05 5.36 -0.19
C LYS A 109 3.21 6.55 -0.69
N GLY A 110 3.35 6.91 -1.98
CA GLY A 110 2.67 8.02 -2.63
C GLY A 110 3.23 8.30 -4.03
N PRO A 111 3.07 9.51 -4.56
CA PRO A 111 2.66 10.75 -3.89
C PRO A 111 1.14 10.95 -3.75
N PHE A 112 0.75 11.94 -2.93
CA PHE A 112 -0.64 12.39 -2.81
C PHE A 112 -0.72 13.91 -2.99
N ASP A 113 -1.84 14.39 -3.54
CA ASP A 113 -2.22 15.81 -3.57
C ASP A 113 -3.59 15.97 -2.89
N LEU A 114 -3.57 16.45 -1.66
CA LEU A 114 -4.77 16.54 -0.83
C LEU A 114 -5.12 18.02 -0.59
N PHE A 115 -6.17 18.51 -1.24
CA PHE A 115 -6.62 19.90 -1.15
C PHE A 115 -5.50 20.93 -1.37
N GLY A 116 -4.65 20.66 -2.38
CA GLY A 116 -3.50 21.51 -2.74
C GLY A 116 -2.30 21.37 -1.82
N ILE A 117 -2.26 20.33 -0.97
CA ILE A 117 -1.09 19.93 -0.18
C ILE A 117 -0.45 18.73 -0.87
N HIS A 118 0.76 18.93 -1.39
CA HIS A 118 1.55 17.86 -1.99
C HIS A 118 2.31 17.08 -0.91
N ILE A 119 2.05 15.76 -0.84
CA ILE A 119 2.77 14.85 0.04
C ILE A 119 3.80 14.09 -0.80
N ASP A 120 5.02 14.61 -0.82
CA ASP A 120 6.17 13.99 -1.47
C ASP A 120 6.74 12.88 -0.57
N THR A 121 6.34 11.66 -0.81
CA THR A 121 6.61 10.52 0.06
C THR A 121 8.02 9.92 -0.16
N GLU A 122 8.44 8.99 0.72
CA GLU A 122 9.74 8.29 0.58
C GLU A 122 9.88 7.63 -0.78
N TRP A 123 8.84 6.90 -1.20
CA TRP A 123 8.82 6.14 -2.45
C TRP A 123 8.06 6.88 -3.53
N ARG A 124 8.63 6.90 -4.72
CA ARG A 124 7.90 7.15 -5.97
C ARG A 124 7.12 5.88 -6.32
N SER A 125 6.02 5.67 -5.60
CA SER A 125 5.20 4.47 -5.79
C SER A 125 4.44 4.48 -7.13
N ASP A 126 4.30 5.66 -7.74
CA ASP A 126 3.84 5.87 -9.11
C ASP A 126 4.75 5.16 -10.12
N TRP A 127 6.08 5.20 -9.95
CA TRP A 127 7.02 4.51 -10.84
C TRP A 127 6.84 2.99 -10.80
N LYS A 128 6.57 2.43 -9.61
CA LYS A 128 6.25 1.00 -9.49
C LYS A 128 4.94 0.67 -10.21
N TRP A 129 3.91 1.50 -10.05
CA TRP A 129 2.64 1.33 -10.75
C TRP A 129 2.81 1.37 -12.27
N ASP A 130 3.62 2.29 -12.80
CA ASP A 130 3.90 2.41 -14.23
C ASP A 130 4.60 1.18 -14.81
N ARG A 131 5.50 0.54 -14.04
CA ARG A 131 6.17 -0.71 -14.46
C ARG A 131 5.23 -1.91 -14.55
N LEU A 132 4.09 -1.90 -13.86
CA LEU A 132 3.21 -3.08 -13.81
C LEU A 132 1.86 -2.89 -14.50
N LYS A 133 1.31 -1.68 -14.58
CA LYS A 133 -0.09 -1.42 -14.99
C LYS A 133 -0.47 -1.97 -16.37
N ASP A 134 0.47 -1.95 -17.32
CA ASP A 134 0.25 -2.40 -18.69
C ASP A 134 0.52 -3.92 -18.87
N HIS A 135 0.92 -4.61 -17.82
CA HIS A 135 1.28 -6.01 -17.82
C HIS A 135 0.35 -6.91 -17.01
N ILE A 136 -0.56 -6.32 -16.26
CA ILE A 136 -1.57 -7.02 -15.46
C ILE A 136 -2.90 -7.11 -16.21
N ALA A 137 -3.74 -8.05 -15.81
CA ALA A 137 -5.10 -8.11 -16.34
C ALA A 137 -5.89 -6.85 -15.93
N PRO A 138 -6.78 -6.34 -16.81
CA PRO A 138 -7.59 -5.16 -16.50
C PRO A 138 -8.33 -5.31 -15.17
N LEU A 139 -8.20 -4.34 -14.28
CA LEU A 139 -8.81 -4.38 -12.94
C LEU A 139 -10.31 -4.05 -12.95
N LYS A 140 -10.84 -3.62 -14.08
CA LYS A 140 -12.26 -3.25 -14.21
C LYS A 140 -13.19 -4.37 -13.71
N ASN A 141 -14.05 -4.00 -12.76
CA ASN A 141 -15.02 -4.86 -12.11
C ASN A 141 -14.43 -6.01 -11.26
N ARG A 142 -13.12 -6.00 -10.96
CA ARG A 142 -12.47 -7.02 -10.13
C ARG A 142 -12.59 -6.70 -8.63
N LEU A 143 -12.68 -7.75 -7.82
CA LEU A 143 -12.41 -7.72 -6.39
C LEU A 143 -10.90 -7.94 -6.20
N VAL A 144 -10.22 -6.96 -5.58
CA VAL A 144 -8.77 -6.92 -5.47
C VAL A 144 -8.33 -6.96 -4.02
N LEU A 145 -7.32 -7.78 -3.71
CA LEU A 145 -6.62 -7.78 -2.42
C LEU A 145 -5.20 -7.20 -2.62
N ASP A 146 -4.78 -6.25 -1.77
CA ASP A 146 -3.41 -5.73 -1.72
C ASP A 146 -2.78 -6.07 -0.36
N VAL A 147 -1.86 -7.03 -0.35
CA VAL A 147 -1.18 -7.53 0.85
C VAL A 147 0.07 -6.71 1.13
N GLY A 148 0.15 -6.12 2.33
CA GLY A 148 1.21 -5.16 2.69
C GLY A 148 1.02 -3.82 1.97
N CYS A 149 -0.25 -3.38 1.87
CA CYS A 149 -0.64 -2.20 1.09
C CYS A 149 -0.04 -0.89 1.59
N GLY A 150 0.50 -0.85 2.83
CA GLY A 150 0.93 0.38 3.47
C GLY A 150 -0.24 1.34 3.70
N ASN A 151 -0.04 2.60 3.39
CA ASN A 151 -1.08 3.63 3.51
C ASN A 151 -2.13 3.62 2.38
N GLY A 152 -2.18 2.54 1.58
CA GLY A 152 -3.19 2.33 0.56
C GLY A 152 -2.99 3.12 -0.74
N TYR A 153 -1.82 3.69 -1.01
CA TYR A 153 -1.58 4.41 -2.26
C TYR A 153 -1.96 3.56 -3.49
N HIS A 154 -1.46 2.33 -3.58
CA HIS A 154 -1.81 1.45 -4.69
C HIS A 154 -3.28 1.01 -4.68
N CYS A 155 -3.91 0.90 -3.49
CA CYS A 155 -5.35 0.61 -3.42
C CYS A 155 -6.17 1.72 -4.12
N TRP A 156 -5.81 3.00 -3.96
CA TRP A 156 -6.44 4.10 -4.67
C TRP A 156 -6.18 4.03 -6.18
N ARG A 157 -4.95 3.68 -6.61
CA ARG A 157 -4.62 3.51 -8.04
C ARG A 157 -5.41 2.37 -8.67
N MET A 158 -5.58 1.24 -7.95
CA MET A 158 -6.39 0.09 -8.39
C MET A 158 -7.87 0.48 -8.51
N LEU A 159 -8.40 1.29 -7.58
CA LEU A 159 -9.75 1.83 -7.70
C LEU A 159 -9.86 2.74 -8.94
N GLY A 160 -8.90 3.63 -9.18
CA GLY A 160 -8.81 4.46 -10.38
C GLY A 160 -8.75 3.66 -11.68
N ALA A 161 -8.12 2.47 -11.65
CA ALA A 161 -8.11 1.52 -12.77
C ALA A 161 -9.43 0.73 -12.93
N GLY A 162 -10.47 1.07 -12.17
CA GLY A 162 -11.83 0.55 -12.31
C GLY A 162 -12.14 -0.71 -11.51
N ALA A 163 -11.34 -1.05 -10.50
CA ALA A 163 -11.67 -2.16 -9.61
C ALA A 163 -13.06 -1.98 -8.98
N LYS A 164 -13.85 -3.08 -8.89
CA LYS A 164 -15.16 -3.07 -8.22
C LYS A 164 -15.02 -2.74 -6.75
N MET A 165 -14.01 -3.32 -6.11
CA MET A 165 -13.63 -3.06 -4.73
C MET A 165 -12.17 -3.44 -4.52
N VAL A 166 -11.49 -2.68 -3.68
CA VAL A 166 -10.11 -2.98 -3.26
C VAL A 166 -10.06 -3.13 -1.75
N VAL A 167 -9.50 -4.24 -1.29
CA VAL A 167 -9.21 -4.50 0.11
C VAL A 167 -7.71 -4.55 0.29
N GLY A 168 -7.14 -3.58 0.98
CA GLY A 168 -5.76 -3.62 1.44
C GLY A 168 -5.67 -4.20 2.85
N ILE A 169 -4.62 -4.96 3.13
CA ILE A 169 -4.26 -5.37 4.48
C ILE A 169 -2.85 -4.93 4.82
N ASP A 170 -2.66 -4.35 5.99
CA ASP A 170 -1.35 -3.95 6.51
C ASP A 170 -1.37 -3.94 8.05
N PRO A 171 -0.47 -4.67 8.74
CA PRO A 171 -0.48 -4.75 10.18
C PRO A 171 -0.02 -3.46 10.89
N MET A 172 0.57 -2.50 10.15
CA MET A 172 1.03 -1.24 10.72
C MET A 172 -0.10 -0.23 10.88
N LEU A 173 -0.59 -0.06 12.09
CA LEU A 173 -1.70 0.85 12.41
C LEU A 173 -1.48 2.30 11.91
N LEU A 174 -0.26 2.82 11.92
CA LEU A 174 0.02 4.14 11.38
C LEU A 174 -0.38 4.25 9.90
N ASN A 175 -0.04 3.26 9.09
CA ASN A 175 -0.41 3.20 7.67
C ASN A 175 -1.92 3.18 7.49
N VAL A 176 -2.60 2.36 8.30
CA VAL A 176 -4.08 2.28 8.30
C VAL A 176 -4.70 3.62 8.68
N MET A 177 -4.16 4.32 9.66
CA MET A 177 -4.65 5.65 10.06
C MET A 177 -4.40 6.72 9.01
N GLN A 178 -3.25 6.68 8.30
CA GLN A 178 -3.01 7.51 7.11
C GLN A 178 -4.07 7.27 6.05
N PHE A 179 -4.36 6.01 5.74
CA PHE A 179 -5.43 5.65 4.81
C PHE A 179 -6.79 6.16 5.26
N GLN A 180 -7.15 6.00 6.54
CA GLN A 180 -8.43 6.48 7.09
C GLN A 180 -8.57 8.00 6.96
N LEU A 181 -7.48 8.74 7.16
CA LEU A 181 -7.47 10.19 6.97
C LEU A 181 -7.72 10.54 5.49
N VAL A 182 -6.99 9.91 4.55
CA VAL A 182 -7.18 10.11 3.10
C VAL A 182 -8.60 9.74 2.69
N ARG A 183 -9.15 8.62 3.19
CA ARG A 183 -10.52 8.20 2.90
C ARG A 183 -11.55 9.19 3.45
N LYS A 184 -11.31 9.78 4.62
CA LYS A 184 -12.20 10.82 5.18
C LYS A 184 -12.26 12.05 4.27
N LEU A 185 -11.12 12.43 3.68
CA LEU A 185 -11.03 13.53 2.71
C LEU A 185 -11.66 13.18 1.36
N TYR A 186 -11.56 11.90 0.95
CA TYR A 186 -12.15 11.43 -0.30
C TYR A 186 -13.69 11.30 -0.22
N GLY A 187 -14.19 10.81 0.92
CA GLY A 187 -15.59 10.42 1.13
C GLY A 187 -15.80 8.91 0.92
N GLU A 188 -17.06 8.52 0.64
CA GLU A 188 -17.42 7.11 0.43
C GLU A 188 -16.78 6.56 -0.84
N ALA A 189 -16.15 5.37 -0.70
CA ALA A 189 -15.50 4.66 -1.80
C ALA A 189 -15.39 3.15 -1.51
N PRO A 190 -15.44 2.28 -2.52
CA PRO A 190 -15.28 0.83 -2.35
C PRO A 190 -13.80 0.44 -2.21
N VAL A 191 -13.09 1.10 -1.31
CA VAL A 191 -11.70 0.83 -0.96
C VAL A 191 -11.54 0.80 0.54
N TYR A 192 -10.87 -0.23 1.07
CA TYR A 192 -10.69 -0.46 2.48
C TYR A 192 -9.23 -0.83 2.76
N VAL A 193 -8.64 -0.34 3.84
CA VAL A 193 -7.37 -0.80 4.37
C VAL A 193 -7.59 -1.25 5.81
N LEU A 194 -7.28 -2.52 6.06
CA LEU A 194 -7.56 -3.22 7.30
C LEU A 194 -6.25 -3.49 8.06
N PRO A 195 -6.24 -3.35 9.39
CA PRO A 195 -5.06 -3.57 10.23
C PRO A 195 -4.81 -5.07 10.46
N LEU A 196 -4.58 -5.82 9.37
CA LEU A 196 -4.40 -7.27 9.36
C LEU A 196 -3.14 -7.67 8.60
N GLY A 197 -2.52 -8.78 9.00
CA GLY A 197 -1.53 -9.49 8.22
C GLY A 197 -2.17 -10.55 7.32
N ILE A 198 -1.39 -11.14 6.39
CA ILE A 198 -1.87 -12.24 5.56
C ILE A 198 -2.16 -13.49 6.41
N GLU A 199 -1.46 -13.65 7.52
CA GLU A 199 -1.67 -14.72 8.51
C GLU A 199 -3.03 -14.66 9.22
N ASP A 200 -3.72 -13.52 9.17
CA ASP A 200 -5.06 -13.33 9.75
C ASP A 200 -6.17 -13.73 8.76
N MET A 201 -5.81 -14.06 7.51
CA MET A 201 -6.76 -14.43 6.47
C MET A 201 -7.19 -15.90 6.63
N PRO A 202 -8.47 -16.23 6.40
CA PRO A 202 -8.92 -17.62 6.39
C PRO A 202 -8.22 -18.43 5.30
N TYR A 203 -7.87 -19.67 5.64
CA TYR A 203 -7.31 -20.60 4.68
C TYR A 203 -8.32 -20.95 3.57
N GLY A 204 -7.84 -21.02 2.32
CA GLY A 204 -8.65 -21.43 1.18
C GLY A 204 -9.79 -20.47 0.82
N LEU A 205 -9.61 -19.16 1.06
CA LEU A 205 -10.63 -18.13 0.88
C LEU A 205 -11.18 -18.03 -0.55
N LYS A 206 -10.31 -18.10 -1.58
CA LYS A 206 -10.65 -18.17 -3.02
C LYS A 206 -11.65 -17.11 -3.50
N ALA A 207 -11.53 -15.89 -2.99
CA ALA A 207 -12.51 -14.83 -3.20
C ALA A 207 -12.06 -13.74 -4.20
N PHE A 208 -10.75 -13.54 -4.36
CA PHE A 208 -10.23 -12.40 -5.10
C PHE A 208 -9.88 -12.73 -6.55
N ASP A 209 -10.26 -11.82 -7.46
CA ASP A 209 -9.87 -11.87 -8.88
C ASP A 209 -8.39 -11.56 -9.09
N SER A 210 -7.86 -10.64 -8.28
CA SER A 210 -6.46 -10.24 -8.30
C SER A 210 -5.93 -10.08 -6.88
N VAL A 211 -4.72 -10.58 -6.64
CA VAL A 211 -3.99 -10.41 -5.38
C VAL A 211 -2.65 -9.75 -5.68
N PHE A 212 -2.38 -8.64 -5.01
CA PHE A 212 -1.10 -7.95 -5.07
C PHE A 212 -0.33 -8.22 -3.77
N SER A 213 0.98 -8.44 -3.90
CA SER A 213 1.92 -8.51 -2.78
C SER A 213 3.22 -7.86 -3.21
N MET A 214 3.36 -6.57 -2.87
CA MET A 214 4.45 -5.73 -3.36
C MET A 214 5.32 -5.24 -2.20
N GLY A 215 6.52 -5.84 -2.07
CA GLY A 215 7.47 -5.49 -1.01
C GLY A 215 7.27 -6.27 0.29
N VAL A 216 6.72 -7.50 0.24
CA VAL A 216 6.39 -8.30 1.43
C VAL A 216 7.19 -9.60 1.52
N LEU A 217 7.37 -10.32 0.41
CA LEU A 217 7.91 -11.68 0.40
C LEU A 217 9.26 -11.81 1.13
N TYR A 218 10.17 -10.86 0.94
CA TYR A 218 11.48 -10.87 1.58
C TYR A 218 11.44 -10.64 3.11
N HIS A 219 10.31 -10.16 3.64
CA HIS A 219 10.07 -10.05 5.08
C HIS A 219 9.50 -11.32 5.70
N ARG A 220 9.10 -12.30 4.88
CA ARG A 220 8.50 -13.54 5.35
C ARG A 220 9.59 -14.58 5.66
N ARG A 221 9.52 -15.19 6.86
CA ARG A 221 10.42 -16.28 7.26
C ARG A 221 10.21 -17.56 6.47
N SER A 222 9.00 -17.77 5.96
CA SER A 222 8.65 -18.82 5.03
C SER A 222 8.09 -18.24 3.75
N PRO A 223 8.92 -18.00 2.71
CA PRO A 223 8.46 -17.46 1.44
C PRO A 223 7.49 -18.40 0.71
N ILE A 224 7.65 -19.72 0.89
CA ILE A 224 6.76 -20.71 0.28
C ILE A 224 5.37 -20.65 0.89
N ASP A 225 5.26 -20.58 2.23
CA ASP A 225 3.97 -20.44 2.90
C ASP A 225 3.27 -19.15 2.46
N HIS A 226 4.02 -18.05 2.38
CA HIS A 226 3.46 -16.79 1.90
C HIS A 226 2.88 -16.89 0.48
N LEU A 227 3.59 -17.55 -0.44
CA LEU A 227 3.09 -17.77 -1.81
C LEU A 227 1.83 -18.66 -1.81
N MET A 228 1.74 -19.64 -0.91
CA MET A 228 0.55 -20.48 -0.75
C MET A 228 -0.61 -19.69 -0.14
N GLU A 229 -0.37 -18.85 0.86
CA GLU A 229 -1.36 -17.94 1.46
C GLU A 229 -1.94 -16.99 0.39
N LEU A 230 -1.09 -16.39 -0.46
CA LEU A 230 -1.53 -15.54 -1.56
C LEU A 230 -2.40 -16.31 -2.58
N ARG A 231 -1.99 -17.55 -2.93
CA ARG A 231 -2.77 -18.40 -3.83
C ARG A 231 -4.13 -18.75 -3.24
N ASP A 232 -4.18 -19.02 -1.95
CA ASP A 232 -5.40 -19.41 -1.26
C ASP A 232 -6.44 -18.26 -1.16
N CYS A 233 -5.99 -17.01 -1.29
CA CYS A 233 -6.88 -15.86 -1.42
C CYS A 233 -7.47 -15.73 -2.84
N LEU A 234 -6.78 -16.23 -3.87
CA LEU A 234 -7.20 -16.13 -5.27
C LEU A 234 -8.27 -17.14 -5.64
N GLN A 235 -9.29 -16.68 -6.37
CA GLN A 235 -10.20 -17.59 -7.06
C GLN A 235 -9.45 -18.39 -8.15
N PRO A 236 -9.98 -19.54 -8.60
CA PRO A 236 -9.39 -20.28 -9.71
C PRO A 236 -9.20 -19.41 -10.95
N GLY A 237 -7.99 -19.40 -11.51
CA GLY A 237 -7.62 -18.55 -12.64
C GLY A 237 -7.34 -17.09 -12.28
N GLY A 238 -7.51 -16.68 -11.02
CA GLY A 238 -7.19 -15.35 -10.53
C GLY A 238 -5.70 -14.98 -10.68
N GLU A 239 -5.37 -13.70 -10.71
CA GLU A 239 -4.03 -13.19 -11.01
C GLU A 239 -3.28 -12.73 -9.76
N LEU A 240 -2.07 -13.23 -9.57
CA LEU A 240 -1.09 -12.73 -8.62
C LEU A 240 -0.18 -11.70 -9.30
N VAL A 241 -0.01 -10.55 -8.66
CA VAL A 241 1.02 -9.55 -8.98
C VAL A 241 1.98 -9.49 -7.80
N LEU A 242 3.18 -10.04 -7.99
CA LEU A 242 4.20 -10.16 -6.95
C LEU A 242 5.39 -9.26 -7.27
N GLU A 243 5.76 -8.39 -6.32
CA GLU A 243 7.02 -7.66 -6.38
C GLU A 243 7.85 -7.97 -5.14
N THR A 244 9.13 -8.28 -5.34
CA THR A 244 10.03 -8.61 -4.24
C THR A 244 11.48 -8.26 -4.56
N LEU A 245 12.32 -8.22 -3.53
CA LEU A 245 13.77 -8.13 -3.69
C LEU A 245 14.30 -9.44 -4.31
N VAL A 246 15.25 -9.27 -5.24
CA VAL A 246 15.92 -10.37 -5.93
C VAL A 246 17.42 -10.11 -6.04
N ILE A 247 18.18 -11.16 -6.35
CA ILE A 247 19.60 -11.10 -6.70
C ILE A 247 19.84 -11.54 -8.16
N ASP A 248 20.96 -11.17 -8.72
CA ASP A 248 21.47 -11.80 -9.95
C ASP A 248 21.87 -13.25 -9.63
N GLY A 249 21.60 -14.15 -10.56
CA GLY A 249 21.94 -15.56 -10.41
C GLY A 249 20.99 -16.49 -11.15
N GLY A 250 21.29 -17.80 -11.10
CA GLY A 250 20.54 -18.87 -11.74
C GLY A 250 19.57 -19.58 -10.82
N LEU A 251 19.00 -20.67 -11.31
CA LEU A 251 18.08 -21.53 -10.55
C LEU A 251 18.77 -22.13 -9.32
N GLY A 252 18.14 -21.99 -8.17
CA GLY A 252 18.62 -22.47 -6.88
C GLY A 252 19.41 -21.44 -6.08
N GLU A 253 19.78 -20.29 -6.68
CA GLU A 253 20.53 -19.25 -5.99
C GLU A 253 19.59 -18.38 -5.15
N VAL A 254 19.98 -18.21 -3.87
CA VAL A 254 19.25 -17.41 -2.87
C VAL A 254 20.26 -16.77 -1.92
N LEU A 255 20.18 -15.48 -1.74
CA LEU A 255 20.91 -14.79 -0.69
C LEU A 255 20.10 -14.80 0.61
N LEU A 256 20.71 -15.33 1.66
CA LEU A 256 20.23 -15.24 3.05
C LEU A 256 21.17 -14.31 3.80
N PRO A 257 20.76 -13.06 4.12
CA PRO A 257 21.59 -12.14 4.89
C PRO A 257 21.87 -12.72 6.30
N GLU A 258 23.12 -12.61 6.76
CA GLU A 258 23.51 -13.13 8.08
C GLU A 258 22.85 -12.35 9.23
N ASP A 259 22.73 -11.01 9.10
CA ASP A 259 22.07 -10.13 10.08
C ASP A 259 21.11 -9.16 9.39
N ARG A 260 21.63 -8.19 8.64
CA ARG A 260 20.85 -7.13 8.03
C ARG A 260 21.05 -7.09 6.52
N TYR A 261 20.05 -6.53 5.84
CA TYR A 261 20.14 -6.16 4.44
C TYR A 261 19.65 -4.72 4.26
N ALA A 262 20.49 -3.82 3.79
CA ALA A 262 20.19 -2.40 3.68
C ALA A 262 19.59 -1.85 4.99
N ARG A 263 20.24 -2.15 6.12
CA ARG A 263 19.85 -1.88 7.51
C ARG A 263 18.55 -2.51 7.99
N MET A 264 17.80 -3.19 7.15
CA MET A 264 16.60 -3.94 7.55
C MET A 264 16.98 -5.23 8.29
N ARG A 265 16.37 -5.46 9.45
CA ARG A 265 16.61 -6.68 10.29
C ARG A 265 15.74 -7.86 9.88
N ASN A 266 14.70 -7.63 9.13
CA ASN A 266 13.67 -8.61 8.80
C ASN A 266 13.65 -8.96 7.31
N VAL A 267 14.83 -9.02 6.69
CA VAL A 267 15.00 -9.58 5.34
C VAL A 267 15.56 -10.99 5.48
N TRP A 268 14.85 -11.95 4.90
CA TRP A 268 15.18 -13.38 5.09
C TRP A 268 15.72 -14.01 3.82
N PHE A 269 15.00 -13.93 2.70
CA PHE A 269 15.37 -14.60 1.47
C PHE A 269 15.28 -13.65 0.28
N LEU A 270 16.38 -13.53 -0.47
CA LEU A 270 16.45 -12.81 -1.74
C LEU A 270 16.79 -13.84 -2.83
N PRO A 271 15.77 -14.41 -3.52
CA PRO A 271 16.01 -15.39 -4.58
C PRO A 271 16.51 -14.71 -5.85
N SER A 272 17.17 -15.48 -6.74
CA SER A 272 17.26 -15.09 -8.14
C SER A 272 15.88 -15.13 -8.80
N CYS A 273 15.70 -14.43 -9.92
CA CYS A 273 14.43 -14.47 -10.67
C CYS A 273 14.05 -15.90 -11.08
N GLU A 274 15.01 -16.72 -11.49
CA GLU A 274 14.75 -18.12 -11.86
C GLU A 274 14.31 -18.97 -10.67
N THR A 275 14.92 -18.76 -9.52
CA THR A 275 14.52 -19.42 -8.27
C THR A 275 13.11 -19.02 -7.84
N LEU A 276 12.77 -17.73 -7.92
CA LEU A 276 11.44 -17.22 -7.59
C LEU A 276 10.37 -17.82 -8.53
N ILE A 277 10.65 -17.91 -9.83
CA ILE A 277 9.78 -18.59 -10.81
C ILE A 277 9.62 -20.06 -10.43
N GLY A 278 10.70 -20.73 -10.02
CA GLY A 278 10.67 -22.12 -9.53
C GLY A 278 9.77 -22.28 -8.31
N TRP A 279 9.85 -21.38 -7.34
CA TRP A 279 8.98 -21.38 -6.15
C TRP A 279 7.50 -21.21 -6.52
N LEU A 280 7.18 -20.26 -7.39
CA LEU A 280 5.81 -20.04 -7.88
C LEU A 280 5.23 -21.28 -8.59
N LYS A 281 6.01 -21.92 -9.48
CA LYS A 281 5.62 -23.18 -10.13
C LYS A 281 5.31 -24.26 -9.10
N ARG A 282 6.17 -24.42 -8.10
CA ARG A 282 6.01 -25.42 -7.05
C ARG A 282 4.81 -25.14 -6.14
N CYS A 283 4.45 -23.86 -5.94
CA CYS A 283 3.24 -23.44 -5.24
C CYS A 283 1.97 -23.56 -6.09
N GLY A 284 2.05 -24.05 -7.35
CA GLY A 284 0.89 -24.32 -8.22
C GLY A 284 0.43 -23.13 -9.07
N PHE A 285 1.25 -22.06 -9.16
CA PHE A 285 0.98 -20.97 -10.10
C PHE A 285 1.31 -21.38 -11.54
N LYS A 286 0.56 -20.81 -12.50
CA LYS A 286 0.69 -21.00 -13.94
C LYS A 286 0.89 -19.66 -14.64
N ASN A 287 1.23 -19.71 -15.94
CA ASN A 287 1.38 -18.52 -16.79
C ASN A 287 2.33 -17.47 -16.17
N ILE A 288 3.40 -17.93 -15.51
CA ILE A 288 4.34 -17.09 -14.76
C ILE A 288 5.16 -16.26 -15.75
N ARG A 289 5.10 -14.95 -15.62
CA ARG A 289 5.80 -13.97 -16.45
C ARG A 289 6.64 -13.04 -15.58
N LEU A 290 7.93 -12.95 -15.87
CA LEU A 290 8.78 -11.89 -15.33
C LEU A 290 8.51 -10.62 -16.14
N VAL A 291 8.01 -9.59 -15.48
CA VAL A 291 7.55 -8.35 -16.11
C VAL A 291 8.62 -7.27 -16.08
N ASP A 292 9.26 -7.12 -14.93
CA ASP A 292 10.27 -6.08 -14.72
C ASP A 292 11.36 -6.56 -13.77
N VAL A 293 12.58 -6.07 -13.96
CA VAL A 293 13.71 -6.19 -13.02
C VAL A 293 14.42 -4.85 -12.96
N THR A 294 14.31 -4.16 -11.83
CA THR A 294 14.84 -2.81 -11.65
C THR A 294 15.69 -2.72 -10.39
N THR A 295 16.88 -2.12 -10.48
CA THR A 295 17.65 -1.71 -9.31
C THR A 295 17.01 -0.44 -8.72
N THR A 296 16.72 -0.46 -7.43
CA THR A 296 16.14 0.70 -6.74
C THR A 296 17.12 1.87 -6.77
N SER A 297 16.69 3.02 -7.26
CA SER A 297 17.51 4.23 -7.29
C SER A 297 17.22 5.16 -6.11
N ILE A 298 18.18 6.05 -5.82
CA ILE A 298 18.02 7.07 -4.75
C ILE A 298 16.98 8.14 -5.10
N GLU A 299 16.57 8.24 -6.36
CA GLU A 299 15.46 9.08 -6.81
C GLU A 299 14.11 8.40 -6.56
N GLU A 300 14.05 7.07 -6.62
CA GLU A 300 12.82 6.30 -6.35
C GLU A 300 12.56 6.15 -4.84
N GLN A 301 13.62 5.97 -4.02
CA GLN A 301 13.51 5.87 -2.57
C GLN A 301 14.40 6.91 -1.90
N ARG A 302 13.83 7.95 -1.32
CA ARG A 302 14.54 9.11 -0.80
C ARG A 302 13.95 9.67 0.49
N SER A 303 14.75 10.39 1.24
CA SER A 303 14.24 11.25 2.32
C SER A 303 13.57 12.48 1.72
N THR A 304 12.48 12.92 2.33
CA THR A 304 11.68 14.09 1.91
C THR A 304 11.22 14.86 3.15
N GLU A 305 10.55 16.00 2.97
CA GLU A 305 9.90 16.72 4.07
C GLU A 305 8.84 15.85 4.81
N TRP A 306 8.24 14.87 4.11
CA TRP A 306 7.22 13.97 4.63
C TRP A 306 7.79 12.63 5.12
N MET A 307 9.10 12.38 4.94
CA MET A 307 9.82 11.23 5.46
C MET A 307 11.27 11.61 5.76
N GLN A 308 11.51 12.05 6.98
CA GLN A 308 12.79 12.65 7.43
C GLN A 308 13.77 11.63 8.02
N PHE A 309 13.44 10.34 8.03
CA PHE A 309 14.36 9.29 8.48
C PHE A 309 15.34 8.90 7.38
N HIS A 310 16.26 7.98 7.72
CA HIS A 310 17.17 7.36 6.77
C HIS A 310 16.41 6.71 5.61
N SER A 311 16.94 6.86 4.40
CA SER A 311 16.40 6.26 3.18
C SER A 311 17.52 5.57 2.39
N LEU A 312 17.27 5.15 1.15
CA LEU A 312 18.18 4.30 0.39
C LEU A 312 19.63 4.81 0.37
N LYS A 313 19.84 6.12 0.17
CA LYS A 313 21.18 6.72 0.15
C LYS A 313 22.00 6.37 1.40
N ASP A 314 21.33 6.28 2.56
CA ASP A 314 21.99 5.98 3.85
C ASP A 314 22.22 4.46 4.04
N PHE A 315 21.63 3.64 3.18
CA PHE A 315 21.69 2.18 3.24
C PHE A 315 22.68 1.58 2.24
N LEU A 316 23.17 2.39 1.29
CA LEU A 316 24.19 2.01 0.33
C LEU A 316 25.60 2.27 0.89
N ASN A 317 26.58 1.53 0.36
CA ASN A 317 27.98 1.77 0.64
C ASN A 317 28.41 3.08 -0.03
N ALA A 318 29.07 3.97 0.73
CA ALA A 318 29.43 5.30 0.25
C ALA A 318 30.49 5.29 -0.87
N GLU A 319 31.36 4.26 -0.89
CA GLU A 319 32.44 4.11 -1.88
C GLU A 319 31.98 3.31 -3.09
N ASN A 320 31.01 2.40 -2.92
CA ASN A 320 30.46 1.57 -3.97
C ASN A 320 28.93 1.43 -3.86
N PRO A 321 28.13 2.30 -4.51
CA PRO A 321 26.67 2.26 -4.46
C PRO A 321 26.01 1.00 -5.05
N GLN A 322 26.79 0.12 -5.69
CA GLN A 322 26.34 -1.21 -6.12
C GLN A 322 26.17 -2.20 -4.94
N LEU A 323 26.62 -1.80 -3.76
CA LEU A 323 26.55 -2.59 -2.53
C LEU A 323 25.76 -1.84 -1.46
N THR A 324 25.15 -2.61 -0.55
CA THR A 324 24.62 -2.07 0.71
C THR A 324 25.75 -1.73 1.69
N CYS A 325 25.44 -1.03 2.77
CA CYS A 325 26.42 -0.74 3.81
C CYS A 325 26.95 -2.00 4.51
N GLU A 326 26.28 -3.15 4.37
CA GLU A 326 26.75 -4.45 4.83
C GLU A 326 27.63 -5.18 3.80
N GLY A 327 27.86 -4.60 2.60
CA GLY A 327 28.65 -5.19 1.53
C GLY A 327 27.89 -6.20 0.67
N LEU A 328 26.58 -6.31 0.79
CA LEU A 328 25.71 -7.15 -0.01
C LEU A 328 25.27 -6.39 -1.29
N PRO A 329 24.80 -7.08 -2.37
CA PRO A 329 24.30 -6.40 -3.56
C PRO A 329 23.23 -5.35 -3.24
N ALA A 330 23.27 -4.20 -3.94
CA ALA A 330 22.27 -3.14 -3.77
C ALA A 330 20.84 -3.63 -4.10
N PRO A 331 19.78 -3.04 -3.51
CA PRO A 331 18.43 -3.50 -3.68
C PRO A 331 17.97 -3.53 -5.14
N LYS A 332 17.70 -4.72 -5.64
CA LYS A 332 17.13 -5.01 -6.96
C LYS A 332 15.77 -5.67 -6.76
N ARG A 333 14.78 -5.28 -7.55
CA ARG A 333 13.41 -5.75 -7.43
C ARG A 333 12.93 -6.37 -8.72
N ALA A 334 12.17 -7.44 -8.61
CA ALA A 334 11.50 -8.08 -9.75
C ALA A 334 9.98 -8.01 -9.56
N ILE A 335 9.27 -7.78 -10.67
CA ILE A 335 7.82 -7.90 -10.75
C ILE A 335 7.49 -9.17 -11.54
N ILE A 336 6.69 -10.04 -10.95
CA ILE A 336 6.19 -11.26 -11.56
C ILE A 336 4.67 -11.25 -11.54
N VAL A 337 4.08 -11.64 -12.66
CA VAL A 337 2.64 -11.88 -12.80
C VAL A 337 2.41 -13.36 -13.05
N ALA A 338 1.43 -13.95 -12.37
CA ALA A 338 1.12 -15.38 -12.48
C ALA A 338 -0.38 -15.61 -12.21
N ASN A 339 -0.91 -16.78 -12.64
CA ASN A 339 -2.29 -17.14 -12.35
C ASN A 339 -2.35 -18.30 -11.37
N SER A 340 -3.37 -18.30 -10.49
CA SER A 340 -3.74 -19.48 -9.70
C SER A 340 -4.22 -20.61 -10.64
N ALA A 341 -4.03 -21.88 -10.21
CA ALA A 341 -4.47 -23.04 -10.97
C ALA A 341 -5.98 -23.23 -10.88
#